data_52bc430ced11fad0b9c24b7beffe0cf7
#
_entry.id   52bc430ced11fad0b9c24b7beffe0cf7
#
_cell.length_a   1.000
_cell.length_b   1.000
_cell.length_c   1.000
_cell.angle_alpha   90.00
_cell.angle_beta   90.00
_cell.angle_gamma   90.00
#
_symmetry.space_group_name_H-M   'P 1'
#
loop_
_entity.id
_entity.type
_entity.pdbx_description
1 polymer ?
#
loop_
_entity_poly.entity_id
_entity_poly.type
_entity_poly.pdbx_seq_one_letter_code
_entity_poly.pdbx_strand_id
1 'polypeptide(L)'
;MGVDTSPAAVALVRERGAKAELADIFDIVPHEGHWDTVLLVDGNIGIGGDPGRVIGRAHDIACESGSVHVEVATPGTGFVAECLRIESDETAGPWYDWARIDAETLAPLAAARGLVPVGVTAIAGRHFAHFVKPPYGSAPETSE
;
A
#
# COMPACT_ATOMS: atom_id res chain seq x y z
N MET A 1 9.50 -10.30 1.20
CA MET A 1 9.73 -9.86 2.59
C MET A 1 8.49 -9.10 3.05
N GLY A 2 8.03 -9.30 4.29
CA GLY A 2 6.98 -8.52 4.92
C GLY A 2 7.56 -7.44 5.84
N VAL A 3 6.80 -6.35 6.05
CA VAL A 3 7.10 -5.31 7.04
C VAL A 3 5.85 -5.13 7.89
N ASP A 4 6.00 -5.12 9.21
CA ASP A 4 4.89 -4.96 10.15
C ASP A 4 5.38 -4.30 11.44
N THR A 5 4.52 -3.50 12.07
CA THR A 5 4.80 -2.88 13.36
C THR A 5 4.50 -3.80 14.55
N SER A 6 3.83 -4.93 14.33
CA SER A 6 3.49 -5.91 15.35
C SER A 6 4.61 -6.94 15.55
N PRO A 7 5.27 -6.97 16.72
CA PRO A 7 6.27 -8.01 17.02
C PRO A 7 5.70 -9.43 16.91
N ALA A 8 4.44 -9.62 17.29
CA ALA A 8 3.77 -10.93 17.23
C ALA A 8 3.54 -11.37 15.77
N ALA A 9 3.11 -10.46 14.88
CA ALA A 9 2.93 -10.75 13.47
C ALA A 9 4.27 -11.11 12.81
N VAL A 10 5.33 -10.33 13.07
CA VAL A 10 6.67 -10.61 12.57
C VAL A 10 7.20 -11.96 13.05
N ALA A 11 7.02 -12.29 14.34
CA ALA A 11 7.43 -13.58 14.89
C ALA A 11 6.72 -14.74 14.18
N LEU A 12 5.39 -14.65 14.01
CA LEU A 12 4.59 -15.67 13.34
C LEU A 12 5.01 -15.89 11.87
N VAL A 13 5.30 -14.81 11.14
CA VAL A 13 5.78 -14.89 9.75
C VAL A 13 7.13 -15.61 9.68
N ARG A 14 8.04 -15.30 10.61
CA ARG A 14 9.36 -15.92 10.70
C ARG A 14 9.30 -17.41 11.09
N GLU A 15 8.41 -17.77 12.02
CA GLU A 15 8.14 -19.17 12.39
C GLU A 15 7.63 -19.99 11.20
N ARG A 16 6.90 -19.38 10.28
CA ARG A 16 6.44 -20.01 9.01
C ARG A 16 7.50 -20.03 7.91
N GLY A 17 8.74 -19.64 8.21
CA GLY A 17 9.87 -19.66 7.28
C GLY A 17 9.90 -18.50 6.28
N ALA A 18 9.05 -17.48 6.43
CA ALA A 18 9.08 -16.30 5.59
C ALA A 18 9.91 -15.17 6.23
N LYS A 19 10.38 -14.24 5.39
CA LYS A 19 11.14 -13.07 5.86
C LYS A 19 10.20 -11.94 6.24
N ALA A 20 10.38 -11.37 7.43
CA ALA A 20 9.67 -10.18 7.89
C ALA A 20 10.57 -9.31 8.76
N GLU A 21 10.36 -7.99 8.68
CA GLU A 21 11.03 -6.98 9.49
C GLU A 21 10.03 -6.26 10.38
N LEU A 22 10.46 -6.00 11.62
CA LEU A 22 9.71 -5.17 12.56
C LEU A 22 10.05 -3.70 12.26
N ALA A 23 9.18 -3.05 11.49
CA ALA A 23 9.36 -1.65 11.10
C ALA A 23 8.02 -1.01 10.74
N ASP A 24 7.96 0.31 10.82
CA ASP A 24 6.88 1.10 10.24
C ASP A 24 7.16 1.31 8.74
N ILE A 25 6.13 1.20 7.90
CA ILE A 25 6.26 1.48 6.46
C ILE A 25 6.74 2.92 6.20
N PHE A 26 6.48 3.83 7.14
CA PHE A 26 6.89 5.24 7.03
C PHE A 26 8.34 5.49 7.45
N ASP A 27 9.00 4.52 8.02
CA ASP A 27 10.45 4.53 8.28
C ASP A 27 11.22 3.94 7.10
N ILE A 28 12.55 3.94 7.19
CA ILE A 28 13.41 3.31 6.20
C ILE A 28 13.24 1.78 6.31
N VAL A 29 12.85 1.16 5.20
CA VAL A 29 12.74 -0.30 5.11
C VAL A 29 13.96 -0.90 4.42
N PRO A 30 14.32 -2.17 4.71
CA PRO A 30 15.45 -2.83 4.05
C PRO A 30 15.30 -2.86 2.54
N HIS A 31 16.39 -2.57 1.83
CA HIS A 31 16.45 -2.56 0.35
C HIS A 31 15.46 -1.58 -0.32
N GLU A 32 15.15 -0.46 0.33
CA GLU A 32 14.32 0.59 -0.23
C GLU A 32 14.85 1.02 -1.61
N GLY A 33 13.94 1.21 -2.57
CA GLY A 33 14.29 1.53 -3.96
C GLY A 33 14.80 0.34 -4.80
N HIS A 34 14.81 -0.87 -4.27
CA HIS A 34 15.32 -2.07 -4.95
C HIS A 34 14.30 -3.22 -5.05
N TRP A 35 13.04 -2.99 -4.68
CA TRP A 35 12.00 -4.01 -4.76
C TRP A 35 11.29 -3.97 -6.11
N ASP A 36 11.32 -5.08 -6.85
CA ASP A 36 10.63 -5.21 -8.14
C ASP A 36 9.11 -5.14 -7.99
N THR A 37 8.59 -5.56 -6.84
CA THR A 37 7.16 -5.57 -6.56
C THR A 37 6.88 -5.19 -5.12
N VAL A 38 5.97 -4.23 -4.94
CA VAL A 38 5.42 -3.82 -3.65
C VAL A 38 3.95 -4.21 -3.59
N LEU A 39 3.53 -4.85 -2.50
CA LEU A 39 2.15 -5.28 -2.26
C LEU A 39 1.57 -4.53 -1.06
N LEU A 40 0.45 -3.86 -1.26
CA LEU A 40 -0.38 -3.26 -0.23
C LEU A 40 -1.73 -3.98 -0.23
N VAL A 41 -1.87 -5.00 0.60
CA VAL A 41 -3.06 -5.87 0.67
C VAL A 41 -3.75 -5.74 2.02
N ASP A 42 -4.95 -6.31 2.16
CA ASP A 42 -5.75 -6.28 3.40
C ASP A 42 -6.03 -4.86 3.91
N GLY A 43 -6.26 -3.93 2.99
CA GLY A 43 -6.58 -2.53 3.31
C GLY A 43 -5.37 -1.67 3.71
N ASN A 44 -4.14 -2.17 3.56
CA ASN A 44 -2.92 -1.44 3.99
C ASN A 44 -2.72 -0.07 3.33
N ILE A 45 -3.39 0.20 2.22
CA ILE A 45 -3.45 1.55 1.63
C ILE A 45 -4.04 2.60 2.59
N GLY A 46 -4.82 2.14 3.57
CA GLY A 46 -5.49 2.99 4.56
C GLY A 46 -4.66 3.34 5.79
N ILE A 47 -3.44 2.82 5.94
CA ILE A 47 -2.59 3.03 7.12
C ILE A 47 -2.41 4.53 7.39
N GLY A 48 -2.66 4.93 8.65
CA GLY A 48 -2.54 6.32 9.10
C GLY A 48 -3.59 7.28 8.51
N GLY A 49 -4.63 6.77 7.83
CA GLY A 49 -5.69 7.59 7.24
C GLY A 49 -5.27 8.38 6.00
N ASP A 50 -4.06 8.17 5.48
CA ASP A 50 -3.48 8.94 4.37
C ASP A 50 -2.98 8.04 3.23
N PRO A 51 -3.88 7.63 2.31
CA PRO A 51 -3.49 6.85 1.13
C PRO A 51 -2.44 7.51 0.23
N GLY A 52 -2.43 8.84 0.17
CA GLY A 52 -1.44 9.59 -0.62
C GLY A 52 -0.02 9.44 -0.06
N ARG A 53 0.11 9.38 1.27
CA ARG A 53 1.37 9.10 1.94
C ARG A 53 1.80 7.65 1.76
N VAL A 54 0.86 6.70 1.90
CA VAL A 54 1.16 5.26 1.75
C VAL A 54 1.59 4.91 0.33
N ILE A 55 0.87 5.40 -0.70
CA ILE A 55 1.24 5.14 -2.10
C ILE A 55 2.57 5.81 -2.46
N GLY A 56 2.88 6.97 -1.88
CA GLY A 56 4.18 7.62 -2.01
C GLY A 56 5.30 6.75 -1.42
N ARG A 57 5.10 6.14 -0.27
CA ARG A 57 6.08 5.20 0.31
C ARG A 57 6.25 3.95 -0.56
N ALA A 58 5.17 3.41 -1.10
CA ALA A 58 5.27 2.29 -2.04
C ALA A 58 6.11 2.63 -3.28
N HIS A 59 5.96 3.86 -3.81
CA HIS A 59 6.81 4.37 -4.90
C HIS A 59 8.29 4.40 -4.49
N ASP A 60 8.62 4.91 -3.28
CA ASP A 60 10.01 5.03 -2.81
C ASP A 60 10.66 3.65 -2.58
N ILE A 61 9.87 2.67 -2.13
CA ILE A 61 10.29 1.29 -1.89
C ILE A 61 10.53 0.53 -3.20
N ALA A 62 9.72 0.79 -4.24
CA ALA A 62 9.85 0.13 -5.54
C ALA A 62 11.09 0.62 -6.31
N CYS A 63 11.75 -0.29 -7.02
CA CYS A 63 12.81 0.05 -7.96
C CYS A 63 12.25 0.73 -9.22
N GLU A 64 13.13 1.29 -10.03
CA GLU A 64 12.80 1.75 -11.39
C GLU A 64 12.23 0.59 -12.22
N SER A 65 11.14 0.83 -12.93
CA SER A 65 10.33 -0.19 -13.63
C SER A 65 9.63 -1.20 -12.71
N GLY A 66 9.70 -1.02 -11.40
CA GLY A 66 9.02 -1.84 -10.42
C GLY A 66 7.51 -1.62 -10.42
N SER A 67 6.78 -2.59 -9.87
CA SER A 67 5.32 -2.59 -9.80
C SER A 67 4.80 -2.41 -8.38
N VAL A 68 3.65 -1.73 -8.26
CA VAL A 68 2.92 -1.57 -7.00
C VAL A 68 1.51 -2.12 -7.20
N HIS A 69 1.14 -3.10 -6.40
CA HIS A 69 -0.18 -3.70 -6.39
C HIS A 69 -0.90 -3.33 -5.09
N VAL A 70 -2.05 -2.73 -5.21
CA VAL A 70 -2.80 -2.18 -4.08
C VAL A 70 -4.19 -2.79 -4.03
N GLU A 71 -4.53 -3.43 -2.94
CA GLU A 71 -5.93 -3.76 -2.68
C GLU A 71 -6.69 -2.47 -2.35
N VAL A 72 -7.75 -2.23 -3.09
CA VAL A 72 -8.57 -1.02 -3.00
C VAL A 72 -10.01 -1.37 -2.65
N ALA A 73 -10.76 -0.39 -2.17
CA ALA A 73 -12.18 -0.54 -1.89
C ALA A 73 -12.99 -0.80 -3.17
N THR A 74 -14.22 -1.25 -2.99
CA THR A 74 -15.19 -1.46 -4.08
C THR A 74 -15.34 -0.18 -4.90
N PRO A 75 -15.42 -0.28 -6.24
CA PRO A 75 -15.66 0.86 -7.11
C PRO A 75 -16.87 1.72 -6.66
N GLY A 76 -16.71 3.04 -6.67
CA GLY A 76 -17.70 3.99 -6.21
C GLY A 76 -17.66 4.30 -4.70
N THR A 77 -16.73 3.70 -3.96
CA THR A 77 -16.49 4.04 -2.54
C THR A 77 -15.94 5.47 -2.39
N GLY A 78 -15.14 5.93 -3.35
CA GLY A 78 -14.41 7.17 -3.21
C GLY A 78 -13.35 7.10 -2.12
N PHE A 79 -13.21 8.17 -1.34
CA PHE A 79 -12.35 8.21 -0.14
C PHE A 79 -13.21 8.26 1.12
N VAL A 80 -12.91 7.38 2.08
CA VAL A 80 -13.59 7.31 3.38
C VAL A 80 -12.54 7.30 4.48
N ALA A 81 -12.50 8.35 5.30
CA ALA A 81 -11.69 8.39 6.51
C ALA A 81 -12.42 7.68 7.66
N GLU A 82 -11.69 6.87 8.41
CA GLU A 82 -12.19 6.08 9.53
C GLU A 82 -11.25 6.24 10.73
N CYS A 83 -11.80 6.11 11.94
CA CYS A 83 -11.03 6.00 13.15
C CYS A 83 -11.40 4.66 13.78
N LEU A 84 -10.44 3.77 13.89
CA LEU A 84 -10.62 2.37 14.27
C LEU A 84 -9.87 2.03 15.56
N ARG A 85 -10.29 0.98 16.24
CA ARG A 85 -9.50 0.34 17.28
C ARG A 85 -9.72 -1.16 17.27
N ILE A 86 -8.76 -1.91 17.74
CA ILE A 86 -8.89 -3.35 17.93
C ILE A 86 -9.41 -3.60 19.34
N GLU A 87 -10.48 -4.36 19.44
CA GLU A 87 -11.09 -4.76 20.72
C GLU A 87 -11.09 -6.29 20.85
N SER A 88 -10.87 -6.78 22.06
CA SER A 88 -11.14 -8.14 22.48
C SER A 88 -12.12 -8.10 23.65
N ASP A 89 -12.60 -9.27 24.09
CA ASP A 89 -13.53 -9.37 25.23
C ASP A 89 -12.97 -8.76 26.52
N GLU A 90 -11.65 -8.67 26.64
CA GLU A 90 -10.97 -8.22 27.86
C GLU A 90 -10.24 -6.87 27.72
N THR A 91 -9.92 -6.43 26.49
CA THR A 91 -9.08 -5.25 26.25
C THR A 91 -9.50 -4.47 25.01
N ALA A 92 -9.33 -3.16 25.07
CA ALA A 92 -9.44 -2.27 23.91
C ALA A 92 -8.10 -1.57 23.65
N GLY A 93 -7.63 -1.64 22.41
CA GLY A 93 -6.43 -0.96 21.96
C GLY A 93 -6.64 0.56 21.77
N PRO A 94 -5.59 1.30 21.44
CA PRO A 94 -5.72 2.72 21.11
C PRO A 94 -6.52 2.91 19.82
N TRP A 95 -7.11 4.10 19.67
CA TRP A 95 -7.69 4.52 18.40
C TRP A 95 -6.58 4.87 17.41
N TYR A 96 -6.78 4.53 16.12
CA TYR A 96 -5.87 4.87 15.03
C TYR A 96 -6.64 5.28 13.78
N ASP A 97 -6.03 6.18 13.02
CA ASP A 97 -6.59 6.65 11.76
C ASP A 97 -6.41 5.62 10.66
N TRP A 98 -7.46 5.43 9.89
CA TRP A 98 -7.52 4.52 8.76
C TRP A 98 -8.26 5.16 7.60
N ALA A 99 -8.09 4.65 6.40
CA ALA A 99 -8.87 5.06 5.25
C ALA A 99 -9.25 3.87 4.38
N ARG A 100 -10.37 4.03 3.66
CA ARG A 100 -10.70 3.21 2.50
C ARG A 100 -10.74 4.10 1.27
N ILE A 101 -10.21 3.59 0.16
CA ILE A 101 -10.14 4.33 -1.09
C ILE A 101 -10.34 3.38 -2.28
N ASP A 102 -11.10 3.77 -3.27
CA ASP A 102 -11.24 3.01 -4.51
C ASP A 102 -10.15 3.36 -5.53
N ALA A 103 -10.07 2.57 -6.61
CA ALA A 103 -9.02 2.71 -7.60
C ALA A 103 -9.09 4.04 -8.36
N GLU A 104 -10.30 4.53 -8.66
CA GLU A 104 -10.50 5.78 -9.40
C GLU A 104 -9.99 6.98 -8.59
N THR A 105 -10.30 6.99 -7.29
CA THR A 105 -9.86 8.05 -6.37
C THR A 105 -8.37 7.93 -6.03
N LEU A 106 -7.80 6.72 -5.99
CA LEU A 106 -6.37 6.49 -5.73
C LEU A 106 -5.48 6.89 -6.92
N ALA A 107 -5.95 6.71 -8.16
CA ALA A 107 -5.14 6.91 -9.36
C ALA A 107 -4.49 8.31 -9.45
N PRO A 108 -5.19 9.44 -9.22
CA PRO A 108 -4.55 10.75 -9.23
C PRO A 108 -3.52 10.94 -8.10
N LEU A 109 -3.71 10.32 -6.94
CA LEU A 109 -2.73 10.37 -5.84
C LEU A 109 -1.46 9.61 -6.22
N ALA A 110 -1.60 8.45 -6.85
CA ALA A 110 -0.49 7.65 -7.36
C ALA A 110 0.26 8.38 -8.48
N ALA A 111 -0.45 9.00 -9.43
CA ALA A 111 0.13 9.79 -10.51
C ALA A 111 0.92 11.00 -9.99
N ALA A 112 0.43 11.69 -8.95
CA ALA A 112 1.15 12.79 -8.30
C ALA A 112 2.47 12.35 -7.65
N ARG A 113 2.65 11.05 -7.41
CA ARG A 113 3.89 10.43 -6.90
C ARG A 113 4.74 9.81 -8.02
N GLY A 114 4.36 9.95 -9.28
CA GLY A 114 5.11 9.43 -10.42
C GLY A 114 4.78 7.97 -10.78
N LEU A 115 3.75 7.37 -10.18
CA LEU A 115 3.29 6.04 -10.54
C LEU A 115 2.29 6.11 -11.70
N VAL A 116 2.43 5.21 -12.66
CA VAL A 116 1.54 5.12 -13.83
C VAL A 116 0.53 4.00 -13.59
N PRO A 117 -0.80 4.27 -13.66
CA PRO A 117 -1.81 3.24 -13.54
C PRO A 117 -1.78 2.31 -14.77
N VAL A 118 -1.80 1.00 -14.52
CA VAL A 118 -1.84 -0.05 -15.55
C VAL A 118 -3.23 -0.63 -15.70
N GLY A 119 -3.95 -0.83 -14.60
CA GLY A 119 -5.30 -1.38 -14.62
C GLY A 119 -5.81 -1.77 -13.24
N VAL A 120 -7.02 -2.30 -13.23
CA VAL A 120 -7.68 -2.83 -12.03
C VAL A 120 -8.16 -4.25 -12.32
N THR A 121 -7.91 -5.16 -11.39
CA THR A 121 -8.35 -6.55 -11.46
C THR A 121 -9.26 -6.87 -10.28
N ALA A 122 -10.35 -7.60 -10.53
CA ALA A 122 -11.21 -8.14 -9.49
C ALA A 122 -10.98 -9.65 -9.33
N ILE A 123 -10.69 -10.09 -8.11
CA ILE A 123 -10.45 -11.50 -7.78
C ILE A 123 -11.24 -11.83 -6.52
N ALA A 124 -12.18 -12.78 -6.62
CA ALA A 124 -13.00 -13.23 -5.49
C ALA A 124 -13.68 -12.07 -4.70
N GLY A 125 -14.18 -11.05 -5.40
CA GLY A 125 -14.83 -9.90 -4.80
C GLY A 125 -13.91 -8.84 -4.22
N ARG A 126 -12.60 -9.04 -4.30
CA ARG A 126 -11.57 -8.05 -3.92
C ARG A 126 -11.09 -7.32 -5.18
N HIS A 127 -10.73 -6.06 -5.05
CA HIS A 127 -10.27 -5.21 -6.14
C HIS A 127 -8.82 -4.82 -5.93
N PHE A 128 -8.01 -4.93 -6.99
CA PHE A 128 -6.58 -4.65 -6.96
C PHE A 128 -6.22 -3.65 -8.06
N ALA A 129 -5.74 -2.48 -7.68
CA ALA A 129 -5.17 -1.51 -8.60
C ALA A 129 -3.68 -1.83 -8.81
N HIS A 130 -3.25 -1.76 -10.06
CA HIS A 130 -1.87 -2.01 -10.46
C HIS A 130 -1.25 -0.73 -11.01
N PHE A 131 -0.07 -0.40 -10.50
CA PHE A 131 0.73 0.75 -10.90
C PHE A 131 2.15 0.30 -11.25
N VAL A 132 2.83 1.08 -12.09
CA VAL A 132 4.24 0.89 -12.42
C VAL A 132 5.00 2.20 -12.15
N LYS A 133 6.18 2.09 -11.56
CA LYS A 133 7.13 3.20 -11.46
C LYS A 133 7.91 3.27 -12.78
N PRO A 134 7.74 4.33 -13.60
CA PRO A 134 8.46 4.43 -14.86
C PRO A 134 9.96 4.57 -14.61
N PRO A 135 10.82 4.18 -15.56
CA PRO A 135 12.25 4.41 -15.45
C PRO A 135 12.56 5.90 -15.43
N TYR A 136 13.64 6.27 -14.74
CA TYR A 136 14.06 7.65 -14.61
C TYR A 136 14.29 8.29 -16.00
N GLY A 137 13.64 9.41 -16.24
CA GLY A 137 13.76 10.16 -17.51
C GLY A 137 12.73 9.84 -18.59
N SER A 138 11.81 8.90 -18.37
CA SER A 138 10.63 8.72 -19.22
C SER A 138 9.56 9.72 -18.82
N ALA A 139 9.51 10.87 -19.48
CA ALA A 139 8.36 11.77 -19.39
C ALA A 139 7.13 11.05 -19.99
N PRO A 140 5.91 11.20 -19.41
CA PRO A 140 4.72 10.72 -20.08
C PRO A 140 4.62 11.40 -21.45
N GLU A 141 4.51 10.60 -22.51
CA GLU A 141 4.19 11.14 -23.83
C GLU A 141 2.81 11.80 -23.72
N THR A 142 2.79 13.12 -23.71
CA THR A 142 1.58 13.89 -23.90
C THR A 142 1.14 13.66 -25.35
N SER A 143 0.22 12.73 -25.57
CA SER A 143 -0.48 12.63 -26.85
C SER A 143 -1.33 13.88 -27.03
N GLU A 144 -0.95 14.71 -28.02
CA GLU A 144 -1.79 15.76 -28.60
C GLU A 144 -3.05 15.19 -29.26
#